data_877e6a8b66c6e61da944f8d45c5c9d11
#
_entry.id   877e6a8b66c6e61da944f8d45c5c9d11
#
_cell.length_a   1.000
_cell.length_b   1.000
_cell.length_c   1.000
_cell.angle_alpha   90.00
_cell.angle_beta   90.00
_cell.angle_gamma   90.00
#
_symmetry.space_group_name_H-M   'P 1'
#
loop_
_entity.id
_entity.type
_entity.pdbx_description
1 polymer ?
#
loop_
_entity_poly.entity_id
_entity_poly.type
_entity_poly.pdbx_seq_one_letter_code
_entity_poly.pdbx_strand_id
1 'polypeptide(L)'
;ISPDALSADEICELLNLARSNVSNALKELQSLGLVKSQRKLGDRRDHFTSIRDMFDLVNAVIESRREREYAPTLAALREVQKEAEDDATPAAVKVRIEETLNTMQLFDDWYMDVSRLPRAVQLSAIKLGARIARFMPKSKSKEKDKV
;
A
#
# COMPACT_ATOMS: atom_id res chain seq x y z
N ILE A 1 -13.86 -0.94 17.88
CA ILE A 1 -14.38 -1.30 16.55
C ILE A 1 -15.66 -2.07 16.79
N SER A 2 -16.80 -1.55 16.32
CA SER A 2 -18.08 -2.24 16.48
C SER A 2 -18.04 -3.59 15.76
N PRO A 3 -18.51 -4.68 16.39
CA PRO A 3 -18.58 -5.98 15.73
C PRO A 3 -19.63 -6.04 14.63
N ASP A 4 -20.57 -5.11 14.61
CA ASP A 4 -21.68 -5.06 13.68
C ASP A 4 -21.48 -4.01 12.60
N ALA A 5 -22.12 -4.24 11.44
CA ALA A 5 -22.18 -3.25 10.38
C ALA A 5 -23.04 -2.07 10.82
N LEU A 6 -22.52 -0.86 10.72
CA LEU A 6 -23.19 0.36 11.12
C LEU A 6 -23.58 1.19 9.90
N SER A 7 -24.78 1.81 9.96
CA SER A 7 -25.17 2.84 8.99
C SER A 7 -24.38 4.13 9.24
N ALA A 8 -24.34 5.02 8.24
CA ALA A 8 -23.66 6.29 8.42
C ALA A 8 -24.31 7.18 9.51
N ASP A 9 -25.61 7.04 9.75
CA ASP A 9 -26.31 7.77 10.82
C ASP A 9 -25.86 7.29 12.20
N GLU A 10 -25.80 5.97 12.40
CA GLU A 10 -25.30 5.38 13.65
C GLU A 10 -23.84 5.77 13.92
N ILE A 11 -23.01 5.87 12.87
CA ILE A 11 -21.62 6.34 12.99
C ILE A 11 -21.58 7.82 13.40
N CYS A 12 -22.45 8.66 12.82
CA CYS A 12 -22.56 10.08 13.21
C CYS A 12 -22.91 10.23 14.68
N GLU A 13 -23.87 9.47 15.17
CA GLU A 13 -24.32 9.49 16.58
C GLU A 13 -23.21 9.00 17.52
N LEU A 14 -22.58 7.87 17.19
CA LEU A 14 -21.53 7.28 18.04
C LEU A 14 -20.28 8.15 18.14
N LEU A 15 -19.91 8.83 17.05
CA LEU A 15 -18.70 9.66 17.01
C LEU A 15 -18.98 11.15 17.24
N ASN A 16 -20.24 11.54 17.37
CA ASN A 16 -20.67 12.94 17.46
C ASN A 16 -20.07 13.82 16.33
N LEU A 17 -20.13 13.31 15.09
CA LEU A 17 -19.60 13.96 13.91
C LEU A 17 -20.72 14.37 12.93
N ALA A 18 -20.48 15.45 12.18
CA ALA A 18 -21.37 15.89 11.12
C ALA A 18 -21.48 14.82 10.00
N ARG A 19 -22.68 14.65 9.43
CA ARG A 19 -22.97 13.68 8.37
C ARG A 19 -22.06 13.83 7.15
N SER A 20 -21.72 15.05 6.77
CA SER A 20 -20.80 15.31 5.65
C SER A 20 -19.41 14.76 5.90
N ASN A 21 -18.89 14.92 7.11
CA ASN A 21 -17.57 14.41 7.50
C ASN A 21 -17.54 12.88 7.48
N VAL A 22 -18.56 12.24 8.06
CA VAL A 22 -18.70 10.77 8.07
C VAL A 22 -18.82 10.25 6.64
N SER A 23 -19.65 10.89 5.80
CA SER A 23 -19.83 10.45 4.41
C SER A 23 -18.54 10.55 3.60
N ASN A 24 -17.76 11.62 3.75
CA ASN A 24 -16.48 11.80 3.08
C ASN A 24 -15.45 10.78 3.56
N ALA A 25 -15.32 10.60 4.88
CA ALA A 25 -14.42 9.61 5.46
C ALA A 25 -14.76 8.18 5.01
N LEU A 26 -16.05 7.82 4.97
CA LEU A 26 -16.49 6.51 4.50
C LEU A 26 -16.15 6.28 3.01
N LYS A 27 -16.33 7.29 2.14
CA LYS A 27 -15.92 7.22 0.73
C LYS A 27 -14.42 7.01 0.59
N GLU A 28 -13.64 7.73 1.36
CA GLU A 28 -12.18 7.59 1.37
C GLU A 28 -11.75 6.20 1.85
N LEU A 29 -12.27 5.73 2.97
CA LEU A 29 -11.99 4.39 3.50
C LEU A 29 -12.44 3.27 2.55
N GLN A 30 -13.56 3.44 1.86
CA GLN A 30 -14.00 2.50 0.81
C GLN A 30 -13.05 2.52 -0.38
N SER A 31 -12.59 3.68 -0.80
CA SER A 31 -11.64 3.83 -1.90
C SER A 31 -10.27 3.21 -1.60
N LEU A 32 -9.94 3.10 -0.32
CA LEU A 32 -8.74 2.40 0.18
C LEU A 32 -8.99 0.90 0.42
N GLY A 33 -10.21 0.41 0.19
CA GLY A 33 -10.56 -0.98 0.47
C GLY A 33 -10.67 -1.33 1.96
N LEU A 34 -10.61 -0.35 2.86
CA LEU A 34 -10.59 -0.54 4.31
C LEU A 34 -11.98 -0.74 4.92
N VAL A 35 -13.01 -0.27 4.24
CA VAL A 35 -14.42 -0.39 4.61
C VAL A 35 -15.21 -0.92 3.42
N LYS A 36 -16.11 -1.84 3.68
CA LYS A 36 -17.07 -2.37 2.70
C LYS A 36 -18.47 -1.94 3.06
N SER A 37 -19.25 -1.53 2.05
CA SER A 37 -20.68 -1.31 2.23
C SER A 37 -21.45 -2.59 1.93
N GLN A 38 -22.49 -2.83 2.70
CA GLN A 38 -23.44 -3.91 2.49
C GLN A 38 -24.85 -3.44 2.81
N ARG A 39 -25.85 -3.99 2.11
CA ARG A 39 -27.26 -3.76 2.43
C ARG A 39 -27.74 -4.81 3.41
N LYS A 40 -28.49 -4.37 4.41
CA LYS A 40 -29.13 -5.24 5.39
C LYS A 40 -30.57 -5.54 4.92
N LEU A 41 -30.98 -6.78 5.03
CA LEU A 41 -32.34 -7.18 4.66
C LEU A 41 -33.34 -6.39 5.52
N GLY A 42 -34.29 -5.69 4.86
CA GLY A 42 -35.28 -4.85 5.54
C GLY A 42 -34.82 -3.42 5.86
N ASP A 43 -33.58 -3.05 5.56
CA ASP A 43 -33.08 -1.67 5.69
C ASP A 43 -32.55 -1.15 4.34
N ARG A 44 -33.03 0.04 3.92
CA ARG A 44 -32.61 0.68 2.66
C ARG A 44 -31.28 1.42 2.78
N ARG A 45 -30.76 1.58 4.00
CA ARG A 45 -29.51 2.28 4.26
C ARG A 45 -28.33 1.37 3.98
N ASP A 46 -27.23 1.97 3.51
CA ASP A 46 -25.95 1.27 3.42
C ASP A 46 -25.36 1.12 4.82
N HIS A 47 -24.90 -0.09 5.13
CA HIS A 47 -24.20 -0.41 6.36
C HIS A 47 -22.73 -0.67 6.03
N PHE A 48 -21.87 -0.20 6.88
CA PHE A 48 -20.42 -0.19 6.68
C PHE A 48 -19.73 -1.12 7.66
N THR A 49 -18.84 -1.94 7.14
CA THR A 49 -18.04 -2.89 7.93
C THR A 49 -16.57 -2.67 7.63
N SER A 50 -15.74 -2.53 8.65
CA SER A 50 -14.28 -2.44 8.50
C SER A 50 -13.65 -3.83 8.36
N ILE A 51 -12.46 -3.88 7.77
CA ILE A 51 -11.59 -5.05 7.83
C ILE A 51 -11.21 -5.28 9.29
N ARG A 52 -11.49 -6.48 9.81
CA ARG A 52 -11.25 -6.81 11.23
C ARG A 52 -9.85 -7.36 11.47
N ASP A 53 -9.32 -8.03 10.50
CA ASP A 53 -8.00 -8.64 10.60
C ASP A 53 -6.92 -7.61 10.27
N MET A 54 -5.96 -7.45 11.17
CA MET A 54 -4.88 -6.47 11.02
C MET A 54 -3.97 -6.81 9.83
N PHE A 55 -3.76 -8.07 9.54
CA PHE A 55 -2.94 -8.49 8.39
C PHE A 55 -3.62 -8.14 7.07
N ASP A 56 -4.91 -8.40 6.96
CA ASP A 56 -5.71 -8.04 5.78
C ASP A 56 -5.81 -6.51 5.62
N LEU A 57 -5.93 -5.78 6.73
CA LEU A 57 -5.90 -4.32 6.74
C LEU A 57 -4.58 -3.78 6.18
N VAL A 58 -3.45 -4.28 6.66
CA VAL A 58 -2.12 -3.88 6.19
C VAL A 58 -1.95 -4.19 4.71
N ASN A 59 -2.35 -5.38 4.26
CA ASN A 59 -2.28 -5.76 2.84
C ASN A 59 -3.15 -4.85 1.97
N ALA A 60 -4.37 -4.52 2.41
CA ALA A 60 -5.24 -3.60 1.66
C ALA A 60 -4.64 -2.19 1.52
N VAL A 61 -4.00 -1.69 2.58
CA VAL A 61 -3.29 -0.39 2.53
C VAL A 61 -2.10 -0.45 1.58
N ILE A 62 -1.29 -1.50 1.65
CA ILE A 62 -0.12 -1.67 0.75
C ILE A 62 -0.58 -1.74 -0.70
N GLU A 63 -1.59 -2.56 -1.01
CA GLU A 63 -2.11 -2.70 -2.38
C GLU A 63 -2.70 -1.39 -2.91
N SER A 64 -3.47 -0.68 -2.10
CA SER A 64 -4.01 0.63 -2.50
C SER A 64 -2.91 1.65 -2.82
N ARG A 65 -1.81 1.67 -2.05
CA ARG A 65 -0.66 2.54 -2.34
C ARG A 65 0.10 2.08 -3.56
N ARG A 66 0.25 0.78 -3.74
CA ARG A 66 0.88 0.20 -4.93
C ARG A 66 0.17 0.63 -6.21
N GLU A 67 -1.15 0.49 -6.25
CA GLU A 67 -1.95 0.85 -7.41
C GLU A 67 -1.96 2.36 -7.70
N ARG A 68 -2.00 3.19 -6.67
CA ARG A 68 -2.17 4.65 -6.83
C ARG A 68 -0.88 5.42 -6.98
N GLU A 69 0.19 4.96 -6.37
CA GLU A 69 1.45 5.71 -6.29
C GLU A 69 2.59 4.95 -6.96
N TYR A 70 2.78 3.68 -6.60
CA TYR A 70 3.96 2.92 -7.00
C TYR A 70 3.93 2.49 -8.46
N ALA A 71 2.87 1.85 -8.91
CA ALA A 71 2.76 1.38 -10.28
C ALA A 71 2.76 2.50 -11.33
N PRO A 72 2.06 3.65 -11.12
CA PRO A 72 2.18 4.81 -12.00
C PRO A 72 3.60 5.40 -12.03
N THR A 73 4.27 5.46 -10.87
CA THR A 73 5.67 5.96 -10.78
C THR A 73 6.61 5.05 -11.57
N LEU A 74 6.46 3.73 -11.43
CA LEU A 74 7.25 2.75 -12.18
C LEU A 74 7.01 2.88 -13.69
N ALA A 75 5.77 3.08 -14.11
CA ALA A 75 5.43 3.30 -15.52
C ALA A 75 6.06 4.61 -16.05
N ALA A 76 5.96 5.71 -15.31
CA ALA A 76 6.57 6.99 -15.69
C ALA A 76 8.10 6.86 -15.81
N LEU A 77 8.74 6.14 -14.88
CA LEU A 77 10.20 5.95 -14.93
C LEU A 77 10.64 5.12 -16.14
N ARG A 78 9.83 4.16 -16.61
CA ARG A 78 10.09 3.42 -17.87
C ARG A 78 10.03 4.33 -19.10
N GLU A 79 9.10 5.28 -19.13
CA GLU A 79 9.05 6.26 -20.23
C GLU A 79 10.27 7.18 -20.20
N VAL A 80 10.66 7.68 -19.02
CA VAL A 80 11.88 8.47 -18.85
C VAL A 80 13.13 7.69 -19.31
N GLN A 81 13.21 6.39 -19.04
CA GLN A 81 14.32 5.55 -19.52
C GLN A 81 14.37 5.52 -21.04
N LYS A 82 13.22 5.30 -21.72
CA LYS A 82 13.16 5.29 -23.18
C LYS A 82 13.56 6.62 -23.79
N GLU A 83 13.02 7.73 -23.26
CA GLU A 83 13.39 9.07 -23.74
C GLU A 83 14.88 9.34 -23.56
N ALA A 84 15.45 8.91 -22.42
CA ALA A 84 16.88 9.07 -22.17
C ALA A 84 17.78 8.24 -23.12
N GLU A 85 17.30 7.12 -23.67
CA GLU A 85 18.05 6.34 -24.66
C GLU A 85 18.22 7.10 -25.97
N ASP A 86 17.21 7.87 -26.39
CA ASP A 86 17.14 8.54 -27.67
C ASP A 86 17.75 9.96 -27.66
N ASP A 87 18.07 10.53 -26.48
CA ASP A 87 18.56 11.88 -26.34
C ASP A 87 20.03 11.97 -25.87
N ALA A 88 20.53 13.22 -25.76
CA ALA A 88 21.88 13.52 -25.31
C ALA A 88 22.08 13.37 -23.79
N THR A 89 21.21 12.63 -23.09
CA THR A 89 21.31 12.42 -21.64
C THR A 89 22.67 11.80 -21.26
N PRO A 90 23.38 12.39 -20.27
CA PRO A 90 24.68 11.90 -19.82
C PRO A 90 24.61 10.43 -19.37
N ALA A 91 25.64 9.64 -19.70
CA ALA A 91 25.68 8.21 -19.38
C ALA A 91 25.48 7.92 -17.87
N ALA A 92 26.03 8.76 -17.00
CA ALA A 92 25.83 8.62 -15.54
C ALA A 92 24.36 8.74 -15.11
N VAL A 93 23.58 9.58 -15.81
CA VAL A 93 22.14 9.74 -15.54
C VAL A 93 21.38 8.51 -16.05
N LYS A 94 21.71 7.99 -17.23
CA LYS A 94 21.14 6.76 -17.81
C LYS A 94 21.31 5.58 -16.84
N VAL A 95 22.52 5.37 -16.35
CA VAL A 95 22.83 4.32 -15.36
C VAL A 95 21.98 4.47 -14.11
N ARG A 96 21.83 5.70 -13.59
CA ARG A 96 21.04 5.94 -12.38
C ARG A 96 19.53 5.69 -12.57
N ILE A 97 19.01 6.02 -13.74
CA ILE A 97 17.62 5.70 -14.10
C ILE A 97 17.42 4.18 -14.13
N GLU A 98 18.33 3.46 -14.79
CA GLU A 98 18.30 2.00 -14.89
C GLU A 98 18.40 1.33 -13.51
N GLU A 99 19.34 1.71 -12.67
CA GLU A 99 19.49 1.17 -11.31
C GLU A 99 18.23 1.42 -10.47
N THR A 100 17.63 2.60 -10.59
CA THR A 100 16.39 2.94 -9.88
C THR A 100 15.23 2.08 -10.38
N LEU A 101 15.08 1.96 -11.69
CA LEU A 101 14.03 1.15 -12.32
C LEU A 101 14.17 -0.33 -11.93
N ASN A 102 15.37 -0.90 -12.01
CA ASN A 102 15.64 -2.28 -11.63
C ASN A 102 15.32 -2.54 -10.16
N THR A 103 15.67 -1.61 -9.28
CA THR A 103 15.36 -1.71 -7.85
C THR A 103 13.85 -1.68 -7.60
N MET A 104 13.14 -0.74 -8.21
CA MET A 104 11.69 -0.64 -8.08
C MET A 104 11.00 -1.89 -8.66
N GLN A 105 11.43 -2.37 -9.83
CA GLN A 105 10.90 -3.58 -10.44
C GLN A 105 11.07 -4.79 -9.52
N LEU A 106 12.26 -4.97 -8.93
CA LEU A 106 12.54 -6.06 -7.99
C LEU A 106 11.56 -6.06 -6.81
N PHE A 107 11.26 -4.88 -6.24
CA PHE A 107 10.30 -4.77 -5.15
C PHE A 107 8.87 -5.08 -5.59
N ASP A 108 8.46 -4.62 -6.77
CA ASP A 108 7.12 -4.88 -7.30
C ASP A 108 6.92 -6.38 -7.57
N ASP A 109 7.86 -7.02 -8.25
CA ASP A 109 7.83 -8.45 -8.56
C ASP A 109 7.81 -9.29 -7.28
N TRP A 110 8.68 -8.97 -6.32
CA TRP A 110 8.69 -9.64 -5.02
C TRP A 110 7.35 -9.51 -4.28
N TYR A 111 6.78 -8.31 -4.25
CA TYR A 111 5.49 -8.08 -3.61
C TYR A 111 4.38 -8.86 -4.30
N MET A 112 4.33 -8.85 -5.62
CA MET A 112 3.34 -9.58 -6.41
C MET A 112 3.43 -11.09 -6.18
N ASP A 113 4.63 -11.63 -6.10
CA ASP A 113 4.83 -13.05 -5.84
C ASP A 113 4.40 -13.42 -4.42
N VAL A 114 4.82 -12.64 -3.43
CA VAL A 114 4.46 -12.88 -2.02
C VAL A 114 2.96 -12.70 -1.79
N SER A 115 2.32 -11.71 -2.40
CA SER A 115 0.89 -11.43 -2.22
C SER A 115 -0.03 -12.56 -2.71
N ARG A 116 0.43 -13.35 -3.68
CA ARG A 116 -0.29 -14.54 -4.22
C ARG A 116 -0.22 -15.77 -3.32
N LEU A 117 0.71 -15.79 -2.37
CA LEU A 117 0.89 -16.93 -1.49
C LEU A 117 -0.24 -17.02 -0.45
N PRO A 118 -0.56 -18.24 0.06
CA PRO A 118 -1.45 -18.39 1.19
C PRO A 118 -0.98 -17.58 2.40
N ARG A 119 -1.91 -16.99 3.14
CA ARG A 119 -1.64 -16.13 4.32
C ARG A 119 -0.60 -16.72 5.29
N ALA A 120 -0.71 -18.03 5.59
CA ALA A 120 0.22 -18.69 6.50
C ALA A 120 1.68 -18.63 5.98
N VAL A 121 1.86 -18.75 4.67
CA VAL A 121 3.18 -18.65 4.01
C VAL A 121 3.68 -17.22 4.02
N GLN A 122 2.83 -16.23 3.73
CA GLN A 122 3.18 -14.81 3.82
C GLN A 122 3.68 -14.43 5.23
N LEU A 123 2.95 -14.82 6.27
CA LEU A 123 3.36 -14.59 7.66
C LEU A 123 4.67 -15.30 8.01
N SER A 124 4.91 -16.48 7.46
CA SER A 124 6.16 -17.22 7.66
C SER A 124 7.34 -16.54 6.97
N ALA A 125 7.14 -16.03 5.75
CA ALA A 125 8.14 -15.26 5.01
C ALA A 125 8.55 -13.98 5.76
N ILE A 126 7.57 -13.24 6.31
CA ILE A 126 7.83 -12.05 7.13
C ILE A 126 8.66 -12.40 8.37
N LYS A 127 8.27 -13.48 9.09
CA LYS A 127 9.00 -13.94 10.28
C LYS A 127 10.43 -14.38 9.95
N LEU A 128 10.60 -15.07 8.83
CA LEU A 128 11.92 -15.50 8.35
C LEU A 128 12.80 -14.30 8.01
N GLY A 129 12.28 -13.34 7.24
CA GLY A 129 12.98 -12.09 6.92
C GLY A 129 13.41 -11.31 8.17
N ALA A 130 12.51 -11.18 9.15
CA ALA A 130 12.81 -10.54 10.42
C ALA A 130 13.91 -11.29 11.23
N ARG A 131 13.97 -12.62 11.14
CA ARG A 131 15.04 -13.42 11.77
C ARG A 131 16.38 -13.19 11.07
N ILE A 132 16.41 -13.29 9.74
CA ILE A 132 17.63 -13.04 8.95
C ILE A 132 18.19 -11.65 9.25
N ALA A 133 17.36 -10.62 9.26
CA ALA A 133 17.78 -9.25 9.55
C ALA A 133 18.42 -9.08 10.93
N ARG A 134 18.05 -9.91 11.92
CA ARG A 134 18.67 -9.88 13.26
C ARG A 134 20.07 -10.50 13.29
N PHE A 135 20.37 -11.44 12.39
CA PHE A 135 21.66 -12.11 12.31
C PHE A 135 22.64 -11.40 11.36
N MET A 136 22.15 -10.51 10.50
CA MET A 136 23.04 -9.72 9.65
C MET A 136 23.70 -8.61 10.48
N PRO A 137 25.03 -8.45 10.37
CA PRO A 137 25.71 -7.34 11.04
C PRO A 137 25.13 -6.03 10.52
N LYS A 138 24.79 -5.11 11.44
CA LYS A 138 24.35 -3.77 11.06
C LYS A 138 25.46 -3.14 10.23
N SER A 139 25.22 -2.97 8.93
CA SER A 139 26.10 -2.20 8.07
C SER A 139 26.30 -0.83 8.73
N LYS A 140 27.53 -0.50 9.10
CA LYS A 140 27.88 0.85 9.52
C LYS A 140 27.65 1.74 8.30
N SER A 141 26.56 2.51 8.33
CA SER A 141 26.38 3.64 7.43
C SER A 141 27.66 4.48 7.54
N LYS A 142 28.48 4.47 6.50
CA LYS A 142 29.58 5.41 6.37
C LYS A 142 28.92 6.77 6.16
N GLU A 143 28.84 7.52 7.24
CA GLU A 143 28.70 8.95 7.24
C GLU A 143 29.81 9.53 6.36
N LYS A 144 29.49 9.83 5.11
CA LYS A 144 30.28 10.66 4.22
C LYS A 144 29.51 11.96 4.04
N ASP A 145 29.41 12.70 5.11
CA ASP A 145 29.37 14.15 5.05
C ASP A 145 30.77 14.68 5.27
N LYS A 146 31.23 15.35 4.27
CA LYS A 146 32.09 16.56 4.29
C LYS A 146 32.80 16.67 2.94
N VAL A 147 32.35 17.47 2.07
CA VAL A 147 32.84 18.78 1.57
C VAL A 147 31.85 19.27 0.53
#